data_8010684ac73e6055bde8d1a6dc06a3e9
#
_entry.id   8010684ac73e6055bde8d1a6dc06a3e9
#
_cell.length_a   1.000
_cell.length_b   1.000
_cell.length_c   1.000
_cell.angle_alpha   90.00
_cell.angle_beta   90.00
_cell.angle_gamma   90.00
#
_symmetry.space_group_name_H-M   'P 1'
#
loop_
_entity.id
_entity.type
_entity.pdbx_description
1 polymer ?
#
loop_
_entity_poly.entity_id
_entity_poly.type
_entity_poly.pdbx_seq_one_letter_code
_entity_poly.pdbx_strand_id
1 'polypeptide(L)'
;MTAAGAPAGSLEELATRPGRETLLGALARRCLIGLSVAFLAALLLAPLAVVFATAFRSGIQGYLRAFADPDTEAAIRLTLLTALVVVPLNTVFGLSAAWAVAKFEFRGKSLLITLIDLPIAVSPVISGMLFVLLFGMRGWFGAWLAANGISIVFAIPGIMIATLFVTFPYVARELIPLMQQLGNDEEEAAITLGAGAWMTFFRVTLPKIRWGLLYGVILCNARAMGEFGAVSVVSGHIRGLTNTMPLAIEALYDDYNFTAAFAVASLLTLLALATLALKSLVERTGYRRR
;
A
#
# COMPACT_ATOMS: atom_id res chain seq x y z
N MET A 1 -66.54 25.87 31.42
CA MET A 1 -66.30 25.22 30.15
C MET A 1 -64.87 24.77 30.14
N THR A 2 -64.67 23.49 30.44
CA THR A 2 -63.39 22.81 30.62
C THR A 2 -62.90 22.25 29.29
N ALA A 3 -61.76 22.70 28.83
CA ALA A 3 -61.06 22.13 27.67
C ALA A 3 -60.20 20.97 28.17
N ALA A 4 -60.52 19.74 27.71
CA ALA A 4 -59.80 18.53 28.01
C ALA A 4 -58.45 18.52 27.32
N GLY A 5 -57.38 18.32 28.10
CA GLY A 5 -56.02 18.06 27.59
C GLY A 5 -55.90 16.71 26.97
N ALA A 6 -55.49 16.61 25.76
CA ALA A 6 -55.08 15.36 25.11
C ALA A 6 -53.73 14.85 25.69
N PRO A 7 -53.56 13.54 25.90
CA PRO A 7 -52.36 13.01 26.52
C PRO A 7 -51.18 13.05 25.55
N ALA A 8 -50.10 13.72 25.94
CA ALA A 8 -48.87 13.86 25.16
C ALA A 8 -48.02 12.58 25.04
N GLY A 9 -48.53 11.46 25.52
CA GLY A 9 -47.82 10.15 25.50
C GLY A 9 -47.85 9.35 24.20
N SER A 10 -48.69 9.74 23.24
CA SER A 10 -48.95 8.88 22.06
C SER A 10 -47.96 9.06 20.89
N LEU A 11 -47.23 10.13 20.84
CA LEU A 11 -46.26 10.38 19.75
C LEU A 11 -44.86 9.85 20.09
N GLU A 12 -44.47 9.83 21.35
CA GLU A 12 -43.19 9.25 21.79
C GLU A 12 -43.19 7.70 21.76
N GLU A 13 -44.33 7.07 21.99
CA GLU A 13 -44.48 5.61 21.93
C GLU A 13 -44.47 5.05 20.51
N LEU A 14 -44.75 5.86 19.49
CA LEU A 14 -44.67 5.49 18.06
C LEU A 14 -43.24 5.55 17.51
N ALA A 15 -42.37 6.32 18.15
CA ALA A 15 -40.95 6.50 17.70
C ALA A 15 -40.03 5.39 18.21
N THR A 16 -40.44 4.56 19.19
CA THR A 16 -39.58 3.54 19.81
C THR A 16 -39.92 2.10 19.46
N ARG A 17 -40.87 1.86 18.54
CA ARG A 17 -41.08 0.49 18.06
C ARG A 17 -39.93 0.11 17.11
N PRO A 18 -39.01 -0.83 17.51
CA PRO A 18 -38.10 -1.42 16.54
C PRO A 18 -38.97 -2.01 15.43
N GLY A 19 -38.86 -1.41 14.22
CA GLY A 19 -39.64 -1.84 13.08
C GLY A 19 -39.47 -3.36 12.93
N ARG A 20 -40.58 -4.12 13.03
CA ARG A 20 -40.63 -5.54 12.66
C ARG A 20 -40.11 -5.59 11.22
N GLU A 21 -38.83 -5.96 11.07
CA GLU A 21 -38.32 -6.31 9.74
C GLU A 21 -39.29 -7.33 9.17
N THR A 22 -39.99 -6.97 8.11
CA THR A 22 -40.85 -7.92 7.43
C THR A 22 -39.99 -9.08 6.99
N LEU A 23 -40.46 -10.32 7.07
CA LEU A 23 -39.71 -11.51 6.62
C LEU A 23 -39.14 -11.33 5.23
N LEU A 24 -39.86 -10.61 4.34
CA LEU A 24 -39.42 -10.19 3.03
C LEU A 24 -38.20 -9.26 3.08
N GLY A 25 -38.16 -8.28 3.99
CA GLY A 25 -37.00 -7.36 4.13
C GLY A 25 -35.76 -8.07 4.64
N ALA A 26 -35.92 -8.98 5.60
CA ALA A 26 -34.82 -9.81 6.09
C ALA A 26 -34.30 -10.78 5.01
N LEU A 27 -35.21 -11.35 4.20
CA LEU A 27 -34.83 -12.22 3.07
C LEU A 27 -34.09 -11.42 1.99
N ALA A 28 -34.64 -10.26 1.58
CA ALA A 28 -34.03 -9.39 0.59
C ALA A 28 -32.61 -8.94 1.03
N ARG A 29 -32.43 -8.56 2.30
CA ARG A 29 -31.12 -8.20 2.85
C ARG A 29 -30.13 -9.38 2.79
N ARG A 30 -30.55 -10.58 3.18
CA ARG A 30 -29.70 -11.80 3.11
C ARG A 30 -29.34 -12.16 1.68
N CYS A 31 -30.30 -12.06 0.75
CA CYS A 31 -30.06 -12.28 -0.68
C CYS A 31 -29.06 -11.26 -1.26
N LEU A 32 -29.21 -9.97 -0.92
CA LEU A 32 -28.28 -8.92 -1.36
C LEU A 32 -26.88 -9.14 -0.82
N ILE A 33 -26.76 -9.44 0.48
CA ILE A 33 -25.44 -9.75 1.09
C ILE A 33 -24.84 -11.01 0.44
N GLY A 34 -25.62 -12.08 0.31
CA GLY A 34 -25.19 -13.33 -0.31
C GLY A 34 -24.72 -13.13 -1.76
N LEU A 35 -25.48 -12.38 -2.57
CA LEU A 35 -25.13 -12.07 -3.95
C LEU A 35 -23.85 -11.22 -4.02
N SER A 36 -23.73 -10.20 -3.18
CA SER A 36 -22.53 -9.34 -3.13
C SER A 36 -21.30 -10.14 -2.72
N VAL A 37 -21.40 -10.98 -1.71
CA VAL A 37 -20.29 -11.83 -1.26
C VAL A 37 -19.93 -12.87 -2.34
N ALA A 38 -20.93 -13.51 -2.97
CA ALA A 38 -20.70 -14.49 -4.03
C ALA A 38 -20.03 -13.84 -5.25
N PHE A 39 -20.50 -12.65 -5.65
CA PHE A 39 -19.89 -11.89 -6.74
C PHE A 39 -18.43 -11.51 -6.46
N LEU A 40 -18.16 -10.93 -5.30
CA LEU A 40 -16.81 -10.56 -4.90
C LEU A 40 -15.90 -11.79 -4.75
N ALA A 41 -16.42 -12.88 -4.16
CA ALA A 41 -15.66 -14.11 -4.04
C ALA A 41 -15.32 -14.69 -5.42
N ALA A 42 -16.28 -14.75 -6.35
CA ALA A 42 -16.03 -15.21 -7.71
C ALA A 42 -15.02 -14.32 -8.43
N LEU A 43 -15.15 -12.99 -8.33
CA LEU A 43 -14.27 -12.03 -8.98
C LEU A 43 -12.82 -12.12 -8.47
N LEU A 44 -12.62 -12.39 -7.17
CA LEU A 44 -11.29 -12.46 -6.56
C LEU A 44 -10.70 -13.87 -6.60
N LEU A 45 -11.51 -14.89 -6.29
CA LEU A 45 -11.00 -16.27 -6.18
C LEU A 45 -10.80 -16.94 -7.53
N ALA A 46 -11.62 -16.61 -8.56
CA ALA A 46 -11.46 -17.24 -9.87
C ALA A 46 -10.12 -16.91 -10.54
N PRO A 47 -9.66 -15.64 -10.65
CA PRO A 47 -8.34 -15.34 -11.18
C PRO A 47 -7.22 -15.98 -10.33
N LEU A 48 -7.37 -15.95 -9.00
CA LEU A 48 -6.42 -16.57 -8.09
C LEU A 48 -6.30 -18.08 -8.34
N ALA A 49 -7.43 -18.77 -8.47
CA ALA A 49 -7.46 -20.19 -8.78
C ALA A 49 -6.79 -20.50 -10.12
N VAL A 50 -7.00 -19.66 -11.15
CA VAL A 50 -6.35 -19.81 -12.47
C VAL A 50 -4.83 -19.66 -12.33
N VAL A 51 -4.34 -18.69 -11.55
CA VAL A 51 -2.89 -18.50 -11.31
C VAL A 51 -2.28 -19.77 -10.73
N PHE A 52 -2.84 -20.31 -9.65
CA PHE A 52 -2.32 -21.53 -9.02
C PHE A 52 -2.51 -22.77 -9.91
N ALA A 53 -3.67 -22.95 -10.54
CA ALA A 53 -3.92 -24.08 -11.42
C ALA A 53 -2.92 -24.12 -12.60
N THR A 54 -2.62 -22.97 -13.19
CA THR A 54 -1.66 -22.87 -14.30
C THR A 54 -0.23 -23.04 -13.80
N ALA A 55 0.13 -22.48 -12.66
CA ALA A 55 1.45 -22.64 -12.03
C ALA A 55 1.79 -24.13 -11.81
N PHE A 56 0.82 -24.93 -11.37
CA PHE A 56 1.00 -26.36 -11.10
C PHE A 56 0.66 -27.28 -12.28
N ARG A 57 0.34 -26.74 -13.45
CA ARG A 57 -0.05 -27.54 -14.62
C ARG A 57 1.01 -28.54 -15.05
N SER A 58 2.30 -28.21 -14.91
CA SER A 58 3.43 -29.10 -15.22
C SER A 58 3.91 -29.89 -13.99
N GLY A 59 3.09 -29.98 -12.93
CA GLY A 59 3.42 -30.65 -11.67
C GLY A 59 4.43 -29.87 -10.82
N ILE A 60 4.71 -30.42 -9.62
CA ILE A 60 5.63 -29.80 -8.65
C ILE A 60 7.04 -29.60 -9.22
N GLN A 61 7.52 -30.54 -10.03
CA GLN A 61 8.86 -30.41 -10.64
C GLN A 61 8.94 -29.25 -11.61
N GLY A 62 7.91 -29.03 -12.45
CA GLY A 62 7.83 -27.87 -13.34
C GLY A 62 7.79 -26.57 -12.56
N TYR A 63 7.02 -26.52 -11.49
CA TYR A 63 6.93 -25.39 -10.59
C TYR A 63 8.30 -25.04 -9.98
N LEU A 64 9.01 -26.02 -9.41
CA LEU A 64 10.32 -25.79 -8.78
C LEU A 64 11.40 -25.40 -9.79
N ARG A 65 11.35 -25.93 -11.01
CA ARG A 65 12.29 -25.54 -12.08
C ARG A 65 12.17 -24.07 -12.47
N ALA A 66 10.98 -23.49 -12.39
CA ALA A 66 10.77 -22.07 -12.67
C ALA A 66 11.59 -21.16 -11.73
N PHE A 67 11.85 -21.58 -10.49
CA PHE A 67 12.66 -20.85 -9.52
C PHE A 67 14.15 -21.16 -9.58
N ALA A 68 14.53 -22.25 -10.26
CA ALA A 68 15.93 -22.59 -10.50
C ALA A 68 16.53 -21.83 -11.70
N ASP A 69 15.69 -21.10 -12.46
CA ASP A 69 16.14 -20.24 -13.55
C ASP A 69 16.87 -19.00 -13.00
N PRO A 70 18.11 -18.71 -13.46
CA PRO A 70 18.91 -17.59 -12.95
C PRO A 70 18.22 -16.23 -13.10
N ASP A 71 17.47 -16.01 -14.19
CA ASP A 71 16.77 -14.74 -14.44
C ASP A 71 15.61 -14.55 -13.46
N THR A 72 14.91 -15.65 -13.14
CA THR A 72 13.84 -15.66 -12.13
C THR A 72 14.39 -15.41 -10.73
N GLU A 73 15.50 -16.06 -10.36
CA GLU A 73 16.15 -15.82 -9.08
C GLU A 73 16.60 -14.36 -8.94
N ALA A 74 17.24 -13.80 -10.00
CA ALA A 74 17.66 -12.40 -10.02
C ALA A 74 16.47 -11.44 -9.85
N ALA A 75 15.32 -11.73 -10.50
CA ALA A 75 14.11 -10.92 -10.40
C ALA A 75 13.52 -10.94 -8.96
N ILE A 76 13.48 -12.10 -8.32
CA ILE A 76 13.04 -12.24 -6.93
C ILE A 76 13.97 -11.44 -6.02
N ARG A 77 15.27 -11.62 -6.16
CA ARG A 77 16.28 -10.91 -5.37
C ARG A 77 16.18 -9.40 -5.54
N LEU A 78 16.02 -8.92 -6.77
CA LEU A 78 15.88 -7.49 -7.06
C LEU A 78 14.60 -6.90 -6.45
N THR A 79 13.47 -7.61 -6.53
CA THR A 79 12.20 -7.18 -5.92
C THR A 79 12.33 -7.06 -4.40
N LEU A 80 12.92 -8.07 -3.75
CA LEU A 80 13.13 -8.06 -2.31
C LEU A 80 14.13 -6.98 -1.89
N LEU A 81 15.21 -6.78 -2.65
CA LEU A 81 16.18 -5.72 -2.40
C LEU A 81 15.54 -4.33 -2.54
N THR A 82 14.74 -4.13 -3.58
CA THR A 82 14.00 -2.87 -3.79
C THR A 82 13.06 -2.60 -2.62
N ALA A 83 12.28 -3.59 -2.19
CA ALA A 83 11.40 -3.45 -1.04
C ALA A 83 12.20 -3.16 0.25
N LEU A 84 13.31 -3.86 0.48
CA LEU A 84 14.18 -3.69 1.65
C LEU A 84 14.77 -2.28 1.76
N VAL A 85 15.04 -1.61 0.64
CA VAL A 85 15.57 -0.25 0.61
C VAL A 85 14.46 0.79 0.64
N VAL A 86 13.46 0.62 -0.23
CA VAL A 86 12.39 1.61 -0.44
C VAL A 86 11.45 1.72 0.76
N VAL A 87 11.06 0.59 1.36
CA VAL A 87 10.08 0.60 2.45
C VAL A 87 10.61 1.33 3.71
N PRO A 88 11.85 1.09 4.20
CA PRO A 88 12.40 1.88 5.30
C PRO A 88 12.54 3.36 4.96
N LEU A 89 12.98 3.72 3.75
CA LEU A 89 13.07 5.11 3.32
C LEU A 89 11.69 5.79 3.33
N ASN A 90 10.69 5.16 2.74
CA ASN A 90 9.31 5.67 2.76
C ASN A 90 8.72 5.72 4.18
N THR A 91 9.14 4.82 5.06
CA THR A 91 8.74 4.86 6.46
C THR A 91 9.30 6.09 7.15
N VAL A 92 10.58 6.39 6.99
CA VAL A 92 11.22 7.55 7.61
C VAL A 92 10.65 8.85 7.04
N PHE A 93 10.63 9.00 5.72
CA PHE A 93 10.12 10.22 5.07
C PHE A 93 8.61 10.39 5.27
N GLY A 94 7.82 9.32 5.15
CA GLY A 94 6.38 9.34 5.32
C GLY A 94 5.98 9.68 6.75
N LEU A 95 6.68 9.11 7.75
CA LEU A 95 6.49 9.44 9.17
C LEU A 95 6.85 10.90 9.45
N SER A 96 7.99 11.38 8.91
CA SER A 96 8.42 12.76 9.08
C SER A 96 7.43 13.74 8.46
N ALA A 97 6.95 13.45 7.24
CA ALA A 97 5.94 14.26 6.56
C ALA A 97 4.60 14.26 7.32
N ALA A 98 4.16 13.09 7.78
CA ALA A 98 2.93 12.96 8.56
C ALA A 98 3.02 13.74 9.88
N TRP A 99 4.16 13.64 10.57
CA TRP A 99 4.38 14.38 11.80
C TRP A 99 4.38 15.89 11.58
N ALA A 100 5.08 16.36 10.52
CA ALA A 100 5.09 17.76 10.14
C ALA A 100 3.67 18.29 9.84
N VAL A 101 2.90 17.56 9.04
CA VAL A 101 1.54 17.95 8.64
C VAL A 101 0.56 17.88 9.82
N ALA A 102 0.66 16.85 10.67
CA ALA A 102 -0.32 16.66 11.74
C ALA A 102 -0.11 17.58 12.95
N LYS A 103 1.15 17.90 13.27
CA LYS A 103 1.51 18.55 14.53
C LYS A 103 1.90 20.02 14.41
N PHE A 104 2.23 20.48 13.21
CA PHE A 104 2.70 21.86 13.01
C PHE A 104 1.81 22.64 12.06
N GLU A 105 1.67 23.94 12.34
CA GLU A 105 1.07 24.90 11.43
C GLU A 105 2.20 25.73 10.79
N PHE A 106 2.32 25.66 9.47
CA PHE A 106 3.35 26.38 8.71
C PHE A 106 2.85 26.79 7.33
N ARG A 107 3.48 27.83 6.78
CA ARG A 107 3.21 28.27 5.41
C ARG A 107 3.67 27.18 4.44
N GLY A 108 2.77 26.73 3.54
CA GLY A 108 3.07 25.65 2.59
C GLY A 108 2.61 24.25 3.02
N LYS A 109 1.92 24.11 4.17
CA LYS A 109 1.33 22.85 4.63
C LYS A 109 0.42 22.22 3.56
N SER A 110 -0.45 23.03 2.95
CA SER A 110 -1.33 22.59 1.86
C SER A 110 -0.52 22.10 0.64
N LEU A 111 0.56 22.79 0.27
CA LEU A 111 1.45 22.36 -0.81
C LEU A 111 2.11 21.02 -0.48
N LEU A 112 2.60 20.82 0.75
CA LEU A 112 3.19 19.56 1.17
C LEU A 112 2.20 18.40 1.08
N ILE A 113 0.94 18.60 1.51
CA ILE A 113 -0.13 17.61 1.37
C ILE A 113 -0.37 17.27 -0.11
N THR A 114 -0.46 18.29 -0.97
CA THR A 114 -0.63 18.09 -2.41
C THR A 114 0.55 17.32 -3.03
N LEU A 115 1.77 17.61 -2.60
CA LEU A 115 2.98 16.89 -3.07
C LEU A 115 3.00 15.43 -2.59
N ILE A 116 2.52 15.15 -1.37
CA ILE A 116 2.36 13.79 -0.87
C ILE A 116 1.34 13.02 -1.72
N ASP A 117 0.27 13.67 -2.15
CA ASP A 117 -0.80 13.04 -2.92
C ASP A 117 -0.48 12.92 -4.42
N LEU A 118 0.49 13.67 -4.93
CA LEU A 118 0.86 13.71 -6.33
C LEU A 118 1.13 12.33 -6.95
N PRO A 119 1.89 11.41 -6.31
CA PRO A 119 2.16 10.09 -6.87
C PRO A 119 0.93 9.21 -7.07
N ILE A 120 -0.13 9.45 -6.30
CA ILE A 120 -1.40 8.71 -6.44
C ILE A 120 -2.23 9.28 -7.59
N ALA A 121 -2.16 10.60 -7.82
CA ALA A 121 -2.91 11.29 -8.87
C ALA A 121 -2.30 11.05 -10.26
N VAL A 122 -0.98 10.84 -10.34
CA VAL A 122 -0.25 10.63 -11.60
C VAL A 122 -0.16 9.13 -11.91
N SER A 123 -0.40 8.74 -13.16
CA SER A 123 -0.20 7.36 -13.58
C SER A 123 1.24 6.91 -13.32
N PRO A 124 1.47 5.71 -12.76
CA PRO A 124 2.81 5.19 -12.54
C PRO A 124 3.69 5.16 -13.80
N VAL A 125 3.11 4.83 -14.97
CA VAL A 125 3.81 4.84 -16.25
C VAL A 125 4.31 6.25 -16.61
N ILE A 126 3.46 7.27 -16.42
CA ILE A 126 3.84 8.67 -16.66
C ILE A 126 4.95 9.08 -15.69
N SER A 127 4.87 8.68 -14.42
CA SER A 127 5.94 8.92 -13.44
C SER A 127 7.26 8.30 -13.89
N GLY A 128 7.25 7.08 -14.41
CA GLY A 128 8.43 6.44 -15.00
C GLY A 128 9.01 7.25 -16.17
N MET A 129 8.15 7.73 -17.08
CA MET A 129 8.58 8.60 -18.19
C MET A 129 9.21 9.91 -17.71
N LEU A 130 8.65 10.53 -16.67
CA LEU A 130 9.23 11.74 -16.06
C LEU A 130 10.66 11.48 -15.53
N PHE A 131 10.90 10.33 -14.91
CA PHE A 131 12.25 9.96 -14.46
C PHE A 131 13.20 9.71 -15.62
N VAL A 132 12.75 9.12 -16.72
CA VAL A 132 13.56 9.00 -17.93
C VAL A 132 13.90 10.37 -18.53
N LEU A 133 12.96 11.33 -18.54
CA LEU A 133 13.18 12.70 -18.99
C LEU A 133 14.13 13.48 -18.07
N LEU A 134 14.12 13.21 -16.77
CA LEU A 134 14.99 13.87 -15.80
C LEU A 134 16.42 13.31 -15.81
N PHE A 135 16.55 11.99 -15.78
CA PHE A 135 17.81 11.29 -15.52
C PHE A 135 18.38 10.54 -16.74
N GLY A 136 17.64 10.46 -17.85
CA GLY A 136 18.13 9.86 -19.08
C GLY A 136 19.26 10.69 -19.71
N MET A 137 20.01 10.11 -20.63
CA MET A 137 21.19 10.73 -21.25
C MET A 137 20.94 12.13 -21.85
N ARG A 138 19.73 12.37 -22.36
CA ARG A 138 19.29 13.67 -22.90
C ARG A 138 18.46 14.48 -21.91
N GLY A 139 18.35 14.00 -20.66
CA GLY A 139 17.57 14.64 -19.60
C GLY A 139 18.31 15.79 -18.92
N TRP A 140 17.59 16.49 -18.04
CA TRP A 140 18.13 17.65 -17.32
C TRP A 140 19.40 17.34 -16.54
N PHE A 141 19.48 16.16 -15.91
CA PHE A 141 20.63 15.71 -15.13
C PHE A 141 21.55 14.75 -15.92
N GLY A 142 21.18 14.38 -17.16
CA GLY A 142 21.85 13.34 -17.93
C GLY A 142 23.34 13.60 -18.16
N ALA A 143 23.69 14.78 -18.58
CA ALA A 143 25.10 15.15 -18.83
C ALA A 143 25.94 15.09 -17.55
N TRP A 144 25.40 15.57 -16.42
CA TRP A 144 26.08 15.54 -15.13
C TRP A 144 26.27 14.11 -14.62
N LEU A 145 25.23 13.28 -14.74
CA LEU A 145 25.27 11.88 -14.35
C LEU A 145 26.29 11.09 -15.18
N ALA A 146 26.29 11.29 -16.50
CA ALA A 146 27.22 10.63 -17.41
C ALA A 146 28.69 11.05 -17.11
N ALA A 147 28.95 12.33 -16.82
CA ALA A 147 30.27 12.81 -16.45
C ALA A 147 30.80 12.19 -15.13
N ASN A 148 29.90 11.77 -14.23
CA ASN A 148 30.25 11.10 -12.96
C ASN A 148 30.16 9.57 -13.04
N GLY A 149 29.87 8.97 -14.19
CA GLY A 149 29.75 7.53 -14.35
C GLY A 149 28.54 6.93 -13.64
N ILE A 150 27.49 7.73 -13.35
CA ILE A 150 26.30 7.30 -12.62
C ILE A 150 25.19 6.97 -13.62
N SER A 151 24.71 5.73 -13.62
CA SER A 151 23.57 5.27 -14.41
C SER A 151 22.35 5.14 -13.49
N ILE A 152 21.30 5.93 -13.75
CA ILE A 152 20.01 5.83 -13.03
C ILE A 152 19.00 5.11 -13.89
N VAL A 153 18.75 5.58 -15.10
CA VAL A 153 17.82 4.95 -16.04
C VAL A 153 18.42 3.66 -16.57
N PHE A 154 17.59 2.63 -16.70
CA PHE A 154 17.97 1.26 -17.08
C PHE A 154 18.94 0.59 -16.11
N ALA A 155 18.87 1.00 -14.85
CA ALA A 155 19.69 0.49 -13.76
C ALA A 155 18.89 0.37 -12.46
N ILE A 156 19.42 -0.36 -11.48
CA ILE A 156 18.78 -0.59 -10.16
C ILE A 156 18.37 0.72 -9.45
N PRO A 157 19.19 1.79 -9.43
CA PRO A 157 18.79 3.04 -8.78
C PRO A 157 17.51 3.66 -9.36
N GLY A 158 17.29 3.55 -10.67
CA GLY A 158 16.07 4.03 -11.30
C GLY A 158 14.82 3.28 -10.83
N ILE A 159 14.93 1.95 -10.71
CA ILE A 159 13.87 1.10 -10.16
C ILE A 159 13.53 1.52 -8.72
N MET A 160 14.55 1.72 -7.88
CA MET A 160 14.37 2.14 -6.49
C MET A 160 13.72 3.52 -6.39
N ILE A 161 14.16 4.52 -7.17
CA ILE A 161 13.62 5.88 -7.17
C ILE A 161 12.16 5.86 -7.65
N ALA A 162 11.86 5.14 -8.74
CA ALA A 162 10.51 5.03 -9.28
C ALA A 162 9.55 4.37 -8.27
N THR A 163 9.97 3.26 -7.67
CA THR A 163 9.20 2.56 -6.64
C THR A 163 9.01 3.43 -5.40
N LEU A 164 10.07 4.12 -4.94
CA LEU A 164 10.02 5.03 -3.79
C LEU A 164 9.00 6.15 -4.02
N PHE A 165 9.03 6.78 -5.18
CA PHE A 165 8.09 7.84 -5.52
C PHE A 165 6.63 7.34 -5.50
N VAL A 166 6.34 6.24 -6.20
CA VAL A 166 4.96 5.71 -6.29
C VAL A 166 4.43 5.25 -4.94
N THR A 167 5.30 4.75 -4.07
CA THR A 167 4.90 4.18 -2.77
C THR A 167 5.05 5.13 -1.58
N PHE A 168 5.62 6.31 -1.79
CA PHE A 168 5.81 7.33 -0.75
C PHE A 168 4.51 7.74 -0.01
N PRO A 169 3.36 7.92 -0.67
CA PRO A 169 2.14 8.38 0.00
C PRO A 169 1.57 7.41 1.03
N TYR A 170 1.83 6.11 0.90
CA TYR A 170 1.11 5.09 1.68
C TYR A 170 1.33 5.22 3.19
N VAL A 171 2.55 5.49 3.63
CA VAL A 171 2.85 5.69 5.05
C VAL A 171 2.31 7.03 5.54
N ALA A 172 2.52 8.10 4.78
CA ALA A 172 2.11 9.45 5.18
C ALA A 172 0.56 9.56 5.29
N ARG A 173 -0.17 9.04 4.31
CA ARG A 173 -1.64 9.09 4.28
C ARG A 173 -2.30 8.27 5.37
N GLU A 174 -1.66 7.21 5.83
CA GLU A 174 -2.15 6.43 6.96
C GLU A 174 -1.95 7.17 8.28
N LEU A 175 -0.80 7.83 8.43
CA LEU A 175 -0.42 8.46 9.69
C LEU A 175 -1.03 9.86 9.90
N ILE A 176 -1.21 10.66 8.85
CA ILE A 176 -1.74 12.03 8.97
C ILE A 176 -3.07 12.06 9.70
N PRO A 177 -4.13 11.36 9.25
CA PRO A 177 -5.43 11.39 9.92
C PRO A 177 -5.38 10.78 11.33
N LEU A 178 -4.58 9.73 11.52
CA LEU A 178 -4.39 9.11 12.83
C LEU A 178 -3.79 10.10 13.83
N MET A 179 -2.71 10.79 13.46
CA MET A 179 -2.06 11.76 14.33
C MET A 179 -2.94 12.98 14.61
N GLN A 180 -3.74 13.42 13.63
CA GLN A 180 -4.69 14.52 13.82
C GLN A 180 -5.81 14.14 14.77
N GLN A 181 -6.34 12.92 14.72
CA GLN A 181 -7.36 12.42 15.64
C GLN A 181 -6.86 12.24 17.07
N LEU A 182 -5.59 11.91 17.25
CA LEU A 182 -4.98 11.72 18.58
C LEU A 182 -4.73 13.05 19.34
N GLY A 183 -4.80 14.20 18.67
CA GLY A 183 -4.55 15.51 19.26
C GLY A 183 -3.12 15.71 19.76
N ASN A 184 -2.89 16.76 20.55
CA ASN A 184 -1.58 17.14 21.08
C ASN A 184 -1.48 17.07 22.62
N ASP A 185 -2.58 16.80 23.32
CA ASP A 185 -2.69 16.97 24.77
C ASP A 185 -1.59 16.24 25.57
N GLU A 186 -1.26 14.99 25.19
CA GLU A 186 -0.24 14.20 25.88
C GLU A 186 1.19 14.68 25.57
N GLU A 187 1.42 15.18 24.36
CA GLU A 187 2.71 15.76 23.97
C GLU A 187 2.94 17.10 24.69
N GLU A 188 1.91 17.92 24.81
CA GLU A 188 1.95 19.17 25.57
C GLU A 188 2.17 18.91 27.07
N ALA A 189 1.49 17.91 27.63
CA ALA A 189 1.72 17.47 29.00
C ALA A 189 3.17 16.98 29.22
N ALA A 190 3.72 16.22 28.27
CA ALA A 190 5.11 15.75 28.36
C ALA A 190 6.11 16.92 28.33
N ILE A 191 5.87 17.92 27.47
CA ILE A 191 6.71 19.12 27.34
C ILE A 191 6.62 19.97 28.65
N THR A 192 5.44 20.13 29.23
CA THR A 192 5.28 20.85 30.50
C THR A 192 5.99 20.16 31.67
N LEU A 193 6.15 18.85 31.62
CA LEU A 193 6.95 18.04 32.55
C LEU A 193 8.46 18.07 32.24
N GLY A 194 8.90 18.87 31.27
CA GLY A 194 10.31 19.05 30.93
C GLY A 194 10.86 18.05 29.90
N ALA A 195 10.01 17.29 29.20
CA ALA A 195 10.47 16.40 28.14
C ALA A 195 10.93 17.19 26.92
N GLY A 196 12.12 16.90 26.41
CA GLY A 196 12.59 17.44 25.12
C GLY A 196 11.88 16.80 23.93
N ALA A 197 11.94 17.44 22.75
CA ALA A 197 11.22 17.04 21.53
C ALA A 197 11.46 15.56 21.15
N TRP A 198 12.71 15.08 21.17
CA TRP A 198 13.05 13.68 20.89
C TRP A 198 12.46 12.71 21.92
N MET A 199 12.48 13.09 23.21
CA MET A 199 11.91 12.25 24.26
C MET A 199 10.38 12.16 24.10
N THR A 200 9.72 13.26 23.82
CA THR A 200 8.28 13.29 23.53
C THR A 200 7.94 12.42 22.32
N PHE A 201 8.70 12.55 21.23
CA PHE A 201 8.47 11.76 20.04
C PHE A 201 8.60 10.26 20.32
N PHE A 202 9.73 9.79 20.88
CA PHE A 202 9.97 8.35 21.07
C PHE A 202 9.16 7.74 22.21
N ARG A 203 8.82 8.48 23.26
CA ARG A 203 8.11 7.95 24.43
C ARG A 203 6.60 8.18 24.40
N VAL A 204 6.11 9.19 23.68
CA VAL A 204 4.68 9.55 23.63
C VAL A 204 4.15 9.31 22.23
N THR A 205 4.62 10.06 21.23
CA THR A 205 4.05 10.03 19.87
C THR A 205 4.19 8.68 19.20
N LEU A 206 5.41 8.13 19.11
CA LEU A 206 5.69 6.88 18.38
C LEU A 206 4.96 5.67 18.97
N PRO A 207 4.89 5.46 20.31
CA PRO A 207 4.11 4.36 20.86
C PRO A 207 2.61 4.45 20.59
N LYS A 208 2.05 5.67 20.52
CA LYS A 208 0.63 5.88 20.19
C LYS A 208 0.29 5.53 18.75
N ILE A 209 1.16 5.89 17.82
CA ILE A 209 0.93 5.66 16.38
C ILE A 209 1.47 4.33 15.87
N ARG A 210 2.15 3.54 16.70
CA ARG A 210 2.88 2.33 16.27
C ARG A 210 2.06 1.36 15.41
N TRP A 211 0.77 1.19 15.71
CA TRP A 211 -0.11 0.31 14.96
C TRP A 211 -0.48 0.87 13.60
N GLY A 212 -0.75 2.18 13.51
CA GLY A 212 -0.94 2.85 12.22
C GLY A 212 0.33 2.89 11.38
N LEU A 213 1.48 3.12 12.04
CA LEU A 213 2.77 3.07 11.36
C LEU A 213 3.04 1.66 10.78
N LEU A 214 2.85 0.63 11.57
CA LEU A 214 3.03 -0.76 11.11
C LEU A 214 2.06 -1.08 9.96
N TYR A 215 0.83 -0.62 10.03
CA TYR A 215 -0.16 -0.75 8.96
C TYR A 215 0.30 -0.04 7.68
N GLY A 216 0.71 1.22 7.76
CA GLY A 216 1.24 1.98 6.63
C GLY A 216 2.47 1.32 5.99
N VAL A 217 3.38 0.78 6.81
CA VAL A 217 4.56 0.03 6.34
C VAL A 217 4.16 -1.24 5.59
N ILE A 218 3.20 -2.00 6.11
CA ILE A 218 2.70 -3.22 5.44
C ILE A 218 2.07 -2.89 4.09
N LEU A 219 1.26 -1.82 4.01
CA LEU A 219 0.68 -1.36 2.74
C LEU A 219 1.75 -0.89 1.75
N CYS A 220 2.71 -0.10 2.23
CA CYS A 220 3.84 0.36 1.43
C CYS A 220 4.64 -0.83 0.85
N ASN A 221 4.93 -1.84 1.68
CA ASN A 221 5.63 -3.05 1.27
C ASN A 221 4.86 -3.84 0.20
N ALA A 222 3.57 -4.10 0.42
CA ALA A 222 2.74 -4.80 -0.55
C ALA A 222 2.71 -4.07 -1.91
N ARG A 223 2.62 -2.73 -1.88
CA ARG A 223 2.61 -1.90 -3.07
C ARG A 223 3.96 -1.85 -3.76
N ALA A 224 5.06 -1.77 -3.01
CA ALA A 224 6.42 -1.74 -3.54
C ALA A 224 6.80 -3.05 -4.26
N MET A 225 6.43 -4.21 -3.70
CA MET A 225 6.71 -5.52 -4.32
C MET A 225 5.93 -5.76 -5.61
N GLY A 226 4.73 -5.18 -5.73
CA GLY A 226 3.88 -5.28 -6.91
C GLY A 226 4.03 -4.12 -7.90
N GLU A 227 5.06 -3.26 -7.76
CA GLU A 227 5.22 -2.13 -8.68
C GLU A 227 5.64 -2.60 -10.07
N PHE A 228 4.83 -2.22 -11.05
CA PHE A 228 5.01 -2.57 -12.45
C PHE A 228 5.12 -1.32 -13.33
N GLY A 229 4.14 -0.43 -13.23
CA GLY A 229 3.96 0.66 -14.20
C GLY A 229 5.12 1.62 -14.33
N ALA A 230 5.65 2.15 -13.23
CA ALA A 230 6.80 3.05 -13.27
C ALA A 230 8.10 2.29 -13.55
N VAL A 231 8.23 1.08 -13.00
CA VAL A 231 9.41 0.24 -13.16
C VAL A 231 9.55 -0.25 -14.59
N SER A 232 8.47 -0.59 -15.30
CA SER A 232 8.51 -1.04 -16.71
C SER A 232 9.18 0.01 -17.62
N VAL A 233 9.01 1.30 -17.33
CA VAL A 233 9.61 2.37 -18.13
C VAL A 233 11.08 2.60 -17.80
N VAL A 234 11.45 2.55 -16.50
CA VAL A 234 12.82 2.92 -16.06
C VAL A 234 13.79 1.76 -16.00
N SER A 235 13.32 0.50 -16.01
CA SER A 235 14.18 -0.68 -15.87
C SER A 235 14.95 -1.06 -17.13
N GLY A 236 14.38 -0.78 -18.32
CA GLY A 236 14.93 -1.20 -19.60
C GLY A 236 14.81 -2.69 -19.89
N HIS A 237 14.07 -3.45 -19.09
CA HIS A 237 13.73 -4.88 -19.27
C HIS A 237 14.96 -5.80 -19.46
N ILE A 238 16.09 -5.51 -18.77
CA ILE A 238 17.31 -6.32 -18.89
C ILE A 238 17.16 -7.55 -17.98
N ARG A 239 17.00 -8.74 -18.58
CA ARG A 239 16.87 -10.01 -17.85
C ARG A 239 18.10 -10.26 -16.98
N GLY A 240 17.87 -10.80 -15.80
CA GLY A 240 18.92 -11.09 -14.83
C GLY A 240 19.53 -9.86 -14.14
N LEU A 241 19.19 -8.62 -14.55
CA LEU A 241 19.78 -7.38 -14.00
C LEU A 241 18.73 -6.40 -13.49
N THR A 242 17.74 -6.05 -14.30
CA THR A 242 16.77 -4.97 -13.98
C THR A 242 15.32 -5.40 -14.03
N ASN A 243 15.03 -6.68 -14.27
CA ASN A 243 13.69 -7.20 -14.18
C ASN A 243 13.32 -7.48 -12.71
N THR A 244 12.27 -6.82 -12.24
CA THR A 244 11.59 -7.20 -10.99
C THR A 244 10.64 -8.37 -11.24
N MET A 245 10.09 -8.99 -10.18
CA MET A 245 9.14 -10.10 -10.35
C MET A 245 7.97 -9.77 -11.29
N PRO A 246 7.28 -8.60 -11.17
CA PRO A 246 6.22 -8.23 -12.12
C PRO A 246 6.69 -8.17 -13.57
N LEU A 247 7.88 -7.63 -13.85
CA LEU A 247 8.47 -7.59 -15.19
C LEU A 247 8.92 -8.97 -15.68
N ALA A 248 9.42 -9.81 -14.79
CA ALA A 248 9.79 -11.19 -15.14
C ALA A 248 8.55 -12.02 -15.50
N ILE A 249 7.42 -11.81 -14.81
CA ILE A 249 6.13 -12.44 -15.14
C ILE A 249 5.69 -12.04 -16.55
N GLU A 250 5.75 -10.75 -16.90
CA GLU A 250 5.44 -10.25 -18.24
C GLU A 250 6.36 -10.90 -19.30
N ALA A 251 7.67 -10.82 -19.08
CA ALA A 251 8.66 -11.38 -20.02
C ALA A 251 8.49 -12.89 -20.25
N LEU A 252 8.22 -13.67 -19.19
CA LEU A 252 7.94 -15.11 -19.29
C LEU A 252 6.62 -15.39 -19.99
N TYR A 253 5.61 -14.53 -19.78
CA TYR A 253 4.32 -14.65 -20.44
C TYR A 253 4.44 -14.38 -21.94
N ASP A 254 5.18 -13.36 -22.35
CA ASP A 254 5.43 -12.99 -23.74
C ASP A 254 6.28 -14.05 -24.47
N ASP A 255 7.14 -14.76 -23.74
CA ASP A 255 7.88 -15.91 -24.24
C ASP A 255 7.03 -17.21 -24.34
N TYR A 256 5.71 -17.14 -24.05
CA TYR A 256 4.80 -18.28 -24.00
C TYR A 256 5.17 -19.34 -22.93
N ASN A 257 6.03 -19.01 -21.98
CA ASN A 257 6.36 -19.87 -20.85
C ASN A 257 5.37 -19.67 -19.69
N PHE A 258 4.11 -19.99 -19.94
CA PHE A 258 3.02 -19.75 -18.99
C PHE A 258 3.24 -20.43 -17.63
N THR A 259 3.80 -21.64 -17.61
CA THR A 259 4.05 -22.34 -16.34
C THR A 259 5.00 -21.56 -15.45
N ALA A 260 6.11 -21.06 -15.99
CA ALA A 260 7.06 -20.25 -15.23
C ALA A 260 6.48 -18.89 -14.87
N ALA A 261 5.80 -18.20 -15.79
CA ALA A 261 5.14 -16.93 -15.52
C ALA A 261 4.15 -17.03 -14.34
N PHE A 262 3.28 -18.03 -14.37
CA PHE A 262 2.30 -18.26 -13.31
C PHE A 262 2.92 -18.81 -12.01
N ALA A 263 4.05 -19.51 -12.06
CA ALA A 263 4.80 -19.90 -10.88
C ALA A 263 5.33 -18.66 -10.14
N VAL A 264 5.97 -17.72 -10.85
CA VAL A 264 6.47 -16.47 -10.27
C VAL A 264 5.29 -15.61 -9.78
N ALA A 265 4.19 -15.53 -10.54
CA ALA A 265 2.97 -14.83 -10.14
C ALA A 265 2.36 -15.41 -8.86
N SER A 266 2.36 -16.75 -8.72
CA SER A 266 1.87 -17.40 -7.50
C SER A 266 2.72 -17.07 -6.27
N LEU A 267 4.04 -16.98 -6.42
CA LEU A 267 4.94 -16.53 -5.34
C LEU A 267 4.65 -15.09 -4.94
N LEU A 268 4.54 -14.19 -5.92
CA LEU A 268 4.19 -12.78 -5.65
C LEU A 268 2.83 -12.67 -4.95
N THR A 269 1.85 -13.46 -5.37
CA THR A 269 0.53 -13.56 -4.73
C THR A 269 0.63 -14.07 -3.30
N LEU A 270 1.43 -15.11 -3.03
CA LEU A 270 1.64 -15.61 -1.67
C LEU A 270 2.30 -14.56 -0.77
N LEU A 271 3.28 -13.81 -1.28
CA LEU A 271 3.88 -12.69 -0.56
C LEU A 271 2.85 -11.59 -0.24
N ALA A 272 1.98 -11.25 -1.20
CA ALA A 272 0.90 -10.31 -1.00
C ALA A 272 -0.13 -10.82 0.03
N LEU A 273 -0.52 -12.09 -0.02
CA LEU A 273 -1.41 -12.70 0.97
C LEU A 273 -0.76 -12.76 2.36
N ALA A 274 0.54 -13.03 2.45
CA ALA A 274 1.26 -13.00 3.72
C ALA A 274 1.28 -11.58 4.32
N THR A 275 1.48 -10.54 3.52
CA THR A 275 1.40 -9.15 3.99
C THR A 275 -0.01 -8.77 4.45
N LEU A 276 -1.06 -9.22 3.75
CA LEU A 276 -2.45 -9.03 4.17
C LEU A 276 -2.80 -9.79 5.45
N ALA A 277 -2.32 -11.02 5.60
CA ALA A 277 -2.48 -11.79 6.83
C ALA A 277 -1.78 -11.10 8.01
N LEU A 278 -0.56 -10.60 7.81
CA LEU A 278 0.16 -9.82 8.82
C LEU A 278 -0.60 -8.54 9.18
N LYS A 279 -1.15 -7.82 8.21
CA LYS A 279 -2.04 -6.67 8.42
C LYS A 279 -3.21 -7.03 9.32
N SER A 280 -3.94 -8.10 9.00
CA SER A 280 -5.10 -8.54 9.79
C SER A 280 -4.75 -8.93 11.24
N LEU A 281 -3.57 -9.55 11.45
CA LEU A 281 -3.06 -9.85 12.79
C LEU A 281 -2.74 -8.59 13.58
N VAL A 282 -2.12 -7.61 12.94
CA VAL A 282 -1.79 -6.31 13.52
C VAL A 282 -3.05 -5.55 13.95
N GLU A 283 -4.07 -5.49 13.08
CA GLU A 283 -5.36 -4.86 13.38
C GLU A 283 -6.04 -5.50 14.60
N ARG A 284 -6.13 -6.84 14.64
CA ARG A 284 -6.74 -7.57 15.75
C ARG A 284 -6.02 -7.31 17.09
N THR A 285 -4.69 -7.22 17.06
CA THR A 285 -3.88 -6.97 18.27
C THR A 285 -3.96 -5.51 18.72
N GLY A 286 -4.04 -4.57 17.78
CA GLY A 286 -4.19 -3.14 18.05
C GLY A 286 -5.57 -2.79 18.64
N TYR A 287 -6.63 -3.42 18.13
CA TYR A 287 -8.01 -3.17 18.59
C TYR A 287 -8.29 -3.74 19.99
N ARG A 288 -7.63 -4.84 20.36
CA ARG A 288 -7.80 -5.46 21.71
C ARG A 288 -7.12 -4.69 22.85
N ARG A 289 -6.28 -3.71 22.54
CA ARG A 289 -5.52 -2.95 23.54
C ARG A 289 -5.99 -1.50 23.71
N ARG A 290 -7.05 -1.12 23.03
CA ARG A 290 -7.84 0.10 23.27
C ARG A 290 -9.10 -0.25 24.06
#